data_4c914170c5eeafbe76279f6a0a5b2038
#
_entry.id   4c914170c5eeafbe76279f6a0a5b2038
#
_cell.length_a   1.000
_cell.length_b   1.000
_cell.length_c   1.000
_cell.angle_alpha   90.00
_cell.angle_beta   90.00
_cell.angle_gamma   90.00
#
_symmetry.space_group_name_H-M   'P 1'
#
loop_
_entity.id
_entity.type
_entity.pdbx_description
1 polymer ?
#
loop_
_entity_poly.entity_id
_entity_poly.type
_entity_poly.pdbx_seq_one_letter_code
_entity_poly.pdbx_strand_id
1 'polypeptide(L)'
;KPANFGEQQMLIENEVPGIYGIDTRELTKMVREKGTMKGKLVFPDGDDIDFINPDDENQVAKVSCTEVITYGNGKNKVVMVDCGVKQNIIRCLLKRDTTVIRVPWDYDFNQLDYDALFISNGPGDPAYCDVTVSNIRTAMQTDKPIFGICMGNQLLSIAGGAKTYKLKYGHRSHNQPVQLCGTQRA
;
A
#
# COMPACT_ATOMS: atom_id res chain seq x y z
N LYS A 1 -6.28 -17.23 22.18
CA LYS A 1 -6.70 -16.19 23.14
C LYS A 1 -8.02 -15.65 22.66
N PRO A 2 -9.03 -15.41 23.52
CA PRO A 2 -10.23 -14.71 23.09
C PRO A 2 -9.82 -13.35 22.51
N ALA A 3 -10.48 -12.92 21.44
CA ALA A 3 -10.28 -11.61 20.86
C ALA A 3 -10.44 -10.54 21.95
N ASN A 4 -9.55 -9.58 21.97
CA ASN A 4 -9.59 -8.50 22.93
C ASN A 4 -10.92 -7.76 22.72
N PHE A 5 -11.69 -7.50 23.79
CA PHE A 5 -12.99 -6.84 23.70
C PHE A 5 -12.94 -5.55 22.86
N GLY A 6 -11.80 -4.84 22.88
CA GLY A 6 -11.58 -3.65 22.06
C GLY A 6 -11.47 -3.90 20.56
N GLU A 7 -10.91 -5.05 20.13
CA GLU A 7 -10.81 -5.41 18.70
C GLU A 7 -12.18 -5.78 18.14
N GLN A 8 -12.96 -6.56 18.86
CA GLN A 8 -14.31 -6.92 18.47
C GLN A 8 -15.22 -5.69 18.34
N GLN A 9 -15.17 -4.79 19.30
CA GLN A 9 -15.94 -3.55 19.29
C GLN A 9 -15.57 -2.67 18.09
N MET A 10 -14.27 -2.53 17.79
CA MET A 10 -13.79 -1.79 16.63
C MET A 10 -14.30 -2.38 15.31
N LEU A 11 -14.34 -3.70 15.18
CA LEU A 11 -14.88 -4.36 13.98
C LEU A 11 -16.38 -4.07 13.82
N ILE A 12 -17.15 -4.16 14.93
CA ILE A 12 -18.59 -3.86 14.92
C ILE A 12 -18.85 -2.39 14.56
N GLU A 13 -18.14 -1.44 15.19
CA GLU A 13 -18.31 -0.01 14.96
C GLU A 13 -17.95 0.43 13.52
N ASN A 14 -17.09 -0.34 12.84
CA ASN A 14 -16.67 -0.07 11.47
C ASN A 14 -17.31 -1.01 10.44
N GLU A 15 -18.28 -1.83 10.85
CA GLU A 15 -18.99 -2.80 9.99
C GLU A 15 -18.03 -3.76 9.24
N VAL A 16 -16.92 -4.13 9.90
CA VAL A 16 -15.92 -5.03 9.33
C VAL A 16 -16.24 -6.48 9.75
N PRO A 17 -16.46 -7.40 8.80
CA PRO A 17 -16.68 -8.81 9.12
C PRO A 17 -15.49 -9.44 9.84
N GLY A 18 -15.74 -10.21 10.89
CA GLY A 18 -14.73 -10.95 11.64
C GLY A 18 -15.07 -12.43 11.74
N ILE A 19 -14.07 -13.31 11.61
CA ILE A 19 -14.23 -14.74 11.77
C ILE A 19 -13.46 -15.20 13.00
N TYR A 20 -14.05 -16.06 13.78
CA TYR A 20 -13.42 -16.71 14.92
C TYR A 20 -13.70 -18.22 14.91
N GLY A 21 -12.96 -18.99 15.71
CA GLY A 21 -13.14 -20.41 15.85
C GLY A 21 -12.52 -21.28 14.74
N ILE A 22 -11.77 -20.68 13.82
CA ILE A 22 -11.02 -21.45 12.80
C ILE A 22 -9.65 -21.87 13.33
N ASP A 23 -9.10 -22.99 12.83
CA ASP A 23 -7.71 -23.38 13.10
C ASP A 23 -6.73 -22.52 12.32
N THR A 24 -6.37 -21.37 12.92
CA THR A 24 -5.41 -20.43 12.33
C THR A 24 -4.02 -21.02 12.19
N ARG A 25 -3.66 -22.01 13.01
CA ARG A 25 -2.35 -22.69 12.92
C ARG A 25 -2.28 -23.58 11.69
N GLU A 26 -3.33 -24.35 11.41
CA GLU A 26 -3.41 -25.18 10.22
C GLU A 26 -3.44 -24.33 8.96
N LEU A 27 -4.22 -23.24 8.96
CA LEU A 27 -4.25 -22.27 7.87
C LEU A 27 -2.85 -21.69 7.61
N THR A 28 -2.09 -21.35 8.67
CA THR A 28 -0.72 -20.85 8.56
C THR A 28 0.22 -21.89 7.95
N LYS A 29 0.09 -23.18 8.30
CA LYS A 29 0.86 -24.25 7.69
C LYS A 29 0.57 -24.40 6.20
N MET A 30 -0.73 -24.41 5.83
CA MET A 30 -1.14 -24.50 4.42
C MET A 30 -0.57 -23.36 3.58
N VAL A 31 -0.67 -22.12 4.06
CA VAL A 31 -0.13 -20.95 3.37
C VAL A 31 1.41 -21.01 3.28
N ARG A 32 2.08 -21.53 4.31
CA ARG A 32 3.54 -21.70 4.31
C ARG A 32 4.01 -22.77 3.31
N GLU A 33 3.24 -23.81 3.09
CA GLU A 33 3.58 -24.89 2.17
C GLU A 33 3.24 -24.53 0.72
N LYS A 34 2.03 -24.00 0.50
CA LYS A 34 1.48 -23.75 -0.83
C LYS A 34 1.76 -22.34 -1.36
N GLY A 35 2.09 -21.39 -0.50
CA GLY A 35 2.16 -19.96 -0.81
C GLY A 35 0.80 -19.28 -0.72
N THR A 36 0.66 -18.15 -1.40
CA THR A 36 -0.59 -17.38 -1.45
C THR A 36 -1.68 -18.19 -2.13
N MET A 37 -2.85 -18.28 -1.49
CA MET A 37 -4.02 -19.02 -1.99
C MET A 37 -5.24 -18.10 -2.02
N LYS A 38 -6.15 -18.37 -2.95
CA LYS A 38 -7.49 -17.76 -2.95
C LYS A 38 -8.34 -18.42 -1.86
N GLY A 39 -9.13 -17.61 -1.17
CA GLY A 39 -10.08 -18.06 -0.15
C GLY A 39 -11.44 -17.40 -0.35
N LYS A 40 -12.50 -18.10 0.02
CA LYS A 40 -13.86 -17.57 0.08
C LYS A 40 -14.54 -17.95 1.38
N LEU A 41 -15.45 -17.12 1.82
CA LEU A 41 -16.33 -17.37 2.95
C LEU A 41 -17.70 -17.72 2.41
N VAL A 42 -18.19 -18.91 2.77
CA VAL A 42 -19.53 -19.36 2.40
C VAL A 42 -20.31 -19.56 3.69
N PHE A 43 -21.45 -18.91 3.81
CA PHE A 43 -22.37 -19.13 4.92
C PHE A 43 -23.29 -20.34 4.62
N PRO A 44 -23.75 -21.09 5.65
CA PRO A 44 -24.56 -22.28 5.42
C PRO A 44 -25.83 -22.05 4.59
N ASP A 45 -26.43 -20.88 4.74
CA ASP A 45 -27.65 -20.46 4.04
C ASP A 45 -27.39 -19.46 2.91
N GLY A 46 -26.12 -19.24 2.53
CA GLY A 46 -25.71 -18.30 1.49
C GLY A 46 -25.41 -18.98 0.17
N ASP A 47 -25.51 -18.21 -0.91
CA ASP A 47 -25.09 -18.67 -2.23
C ASP A 47 -23.59 -18.94 -2.27
N ASP A 48 -23.18 -19.93 -3.04
CA ASP A 48 -21.78 -20.15 -3.34
C ASP A 48 -21.28 -19.05 -4.27
N ILE A 49 -20.09 -18.51 -3.98
CA ILE A 49 -19.48 -17.42 -4.75
C ILE A 49 -18.23 -17.92 -5.47
N ASP A 50 -17.98 -17.40 -6.65
CA ASP A 50 -16.76 -17.70 -7.39
C ASP A 50 -15.51 -17.15 -6.69
N PHE A 51 -14.37 -17.80 -6.94
CA PHE A 51 -13.07 -17.27 -6.50
C PHE A 51 -12.70 -16.05 -7.32
N ILE A 52 -12.59 -14.91 -6.65
CA ILE A 52 -12.05 -13.68 -7.24
C ILE A 52 -10.53 -13.72 -7.14
N ASN A 53 -9.84 -13.36 -8.22
CA ASN A 53 -8.40 -13.15 -8.18
C ASN A 53 -8.11 -11.65 -8.09
N PRO A 54 -7.64 -11.15 -6.93
CA PRO A 54 -7.34 -9.73 -6.78
C PRO A 54 -6.18 -9.25 -7.67
N ASP A 55 -5.37 -10.19 -8.20
CA ASP A 55 -4.27 -9.85 -9.10
C ASP A 55 -4.73 -9.59 -10.56
N ASP A 56 -6.00 -9.85 -10.91
CA ASP A 56 -6.53 -9.63 -12.26
C ASP A 56 -7.01 -8.19 -12.49
N GLU A 57 -6.93 -7.33 -11.47
CA GLU A 57 -7.43 -5.97 -11.52
C GLU A 57 -6.47 -4.99 -10.83
N ASN A 58 -6.54 -3.72 -11.25
CA ASN A 58 -5.81 -2.65 -10.58
C ASN A 58 -6.41 -2.35 -9.19
N GLN A 59 -5.81 -2.94 -8.15
CA GLN A 59 -6.26 -2.72 -6.78
C GLN A 59 -5.96 -1.31 -6.27
N VAL A 60 -4.91 -0.65 -6.79
CA VAL A 60 -4.57 0.73 -6.44
C VAL A 60 -5.70 1.68 -6.88
N ALA A 61 -6.20 1.52 -8.10
CA ALA A 61 -7.31 2.33 -8.62
C ALA A 61 -8.58 2.23 -7.76
N LYS A 62 -8.82 1.07 -7.13
CA LYS A 62 -10.00 0.85 -6.27
C LYS A 62 -9.93 1.54 -4.91
N VAL A 63 -8.74 1.83 -4.41
CA VAL A 63 -8.51 2.35 -3.05
C VAL A 63 -7.93 3.76 -3.02
N SER A 64 -7.49 4.27 -4.16
CA SER A 64 -7.00 5.63 -4.31
C SER A 64 -8.12 6.66 -4.12
N CYS A 65 -7.77 7.87 -3.69
CA CYS A 65 -8.72 8.98 -3.73
C CYS A 65 -9.08 9.32 -5.18
N THR A 66 -10.25 9.93 -5.37
CA THR A 66 -10.75 10.31 -6.69
C THR A 66 -10.51 11.79 -7.02
N GLU A 67 -10.08 12.57 -6.03
CA GLU A 67 -9.85 14.01 -6.15
C GLU A 67 -8.61 14.43 -5.37
N VAL A 68 -8.09 15.61 -5.69
CA VAL A 68 -6.96 16.22 -4.96
C VAL A 68 -7.45 16.74 -3.62
N ILE A 69 -6.81 16.31 -2.53
CA ILE A 69 -7.16 16.68 -1.16
C ILE A 69 -5.94 17.29 -0.47
N THR A 70 -6.09 18.50 0.06
CA THR A 70 -5.03 19.19 0.80
C THR A 70 -5.23 19.09 2.30
N TYR A 71 -4.17 18.74 3.04
CA TYR A 71 -4.15 18.64 4.49
C TYR A 71 -3.08 19.57 5.06
N GLY A 72 -3.41 20.26 6.14
CA GLY A 72 -2.50 21.14 6.86
C GLY A 72 -2.20 22.44 6.12
N ASN A 73 -1.29 23.22 6.68
CA ASN A 73 -0.84 24.52 6.18
C ASN A 73 0.64 24.78 6.51
N GLY A 74 1.42 23.71 6.63
CA GLY A 74 2.85 23.81 6.92
C GLY A 74 3.63 24.37 5.75
N LYS A 75 4.87 24.79 6.04
CA LYS A 75 5.76 25.47 5.10
C LYS A 75 6.14 24.58 3.91
N ASN A 76 6.43 23.30 4.17
CA ASN A 76 6.91 22.38 3.14
C ASN A 76 5.73 21.68 2.46
N LYS A 77 5.64 21.80 1.15
CA LYS A 77 4.58 21.15 0.35
C LYS A 77 5.03 19.77 -0.08
N VAL A 78 4.32 18.74 0.34
CA VAL A 78 4.57 17.35 -0.04
C VAL A 78 3.40 16.85 -0.88
N VAL A 79 3.65 16.54 -2.14
CA VAL A 79 2.68 15.80 -2.95
C VAL A 79 2.72 14.34 -2.52
N MET A 80 1.56 13.78 -2.21
CA MET A 80 1.38 12.38 -1.85
C MET A 80 0.55 11.65 -2.90
N VAL A 81 1.17 10.80 -3.67
CA VAL A 81 0.47 9.90 -4.59
C VAL A 81 -0.21 8.80 -3.79
N ASP A 82 -1.52 8.75 -3.90
CA ASP A 82 -2.35 7.83 -3.14
C ASP A 82 -2.51 6.48 -3.85
N CYS A 83 -1.71 5.52 -3.44
CA CYS A 83 -1.84 4.13 -3.87
C CYS A 83 -2.67 3.28 -2.87
N GLY A 84 -3.30 3.88 -1.88
CA GLY A 84 -3.98 3.24 -0.74
C GLY A 84 -3.32 3.65 0.59
N VAL A 85 -3.14 4.94 0.78
CA VAL A 85 -2.39 5.52 1.90
C VAL A 85 -3.02 5.21 3.25
N LYS A 86 -2.21 4.76 4.20
CA LYS A 86 -2.62 4.68 5.60
C LYS A 86 -2.67 6.07 6.23
N GLN A 87 -3.80 6.43 6.82
CA GLN A 87 -4.04 7.75 7.43
C GLN A 87 -2.94 8.19 8.39
N ASN A 88 -2.31 7.25 9.08
CA ASN A 88 -1.22 7.59 10.00
C ASN A 88 0.01 8.17 9.30
N ILE A 89 0.26 7.83 8.04
CA ILE A 89 1.37 8.41 7.25
C ILE A 89 1.12 9.91 7.05
N ILE A 90 -0.10 10.29 6.67
CA ILE A 90 -0.52 11.70 6.54
C ILE A 90 -0.33 12.41 7.88
N ARG A 91 -0.82 11.82 8.98
CA ARG A 91 -0.67 12.40 10.33
C ARG A 91 0.81 12.59 10.73
N CYS A 92 1.68 11.65 10.35
CA CYS A 92 3.11 11.76 10.62
C CYS A 92 3.79 12.87 9.82
N LEU A 93 3.39 13.11 8.59
CA LEU A 93 3.89 14.23 7.80
C LEU A 93 3.41 15.56 8.38
N LEU A 94 2.12 15.68 8.69
CA LEU A 94 1.54 16.90 9.25
C LEU A 94 2.18 17.36 10.57
N LYS A 95 2.76 16.44 11.34
CA LYS A 95 3.54 16.77 12.55
C LYS A 95 4.89 17.44 12.26
N ARG A 96 5.28 17.60 10.98
CA ARG A 96 6.61 18.06 10.53
C ARG A 96 6.56 19.35 9.74
N ASP A 97 5.64 20.23 10.06
CA ASP A 97 5.46 21.51 9.36
C ASP A 97 5.29 21.33 7.84
N THR A 98 4.42 20.39 7.46
CA THR A 98 4.12 20.09 6.07
C THR A 98 2.69 20.41 5.69
N THR A 99 2.49 20.82 4.45
CA THR A 99 1.23 20.75 3.72
C THR A 99 1.27 19.50 2.86
N VAL A 100 0.31 18.58 3.03
CA VAL A 100 0.22 17.34 2.25
C VAL A 100 -0.85 17.52 1.19
N ILE A 101 -0.45 17.42 -0.08
CA ILE A 101 -1.34 17.46 -1.25
C ILE A 101 -1.51 16.01 -1.72
N ARG A 102 -2.57 15.33 -1.27
CA ARG A 102 -2.90 13.96 -1.67
C ARG A 102 -3.56 13.99 -3.04
N VAL A 103 -3.01 13.23 -3.98
CA VAL A 103 -3.49 13.15 -5.36
C VAL A 103 -3.85 11.71 -5.73
N PRO A 104 -4.78 11.48 -6.66
CA PRO A 104 -5.06 10.16 -7.21
C PRO A 104 -3.80 9.47 -7.77
N TRP A 105 -3.81 8.13 -7.80
CA TRP A 105 -2.70 7.31 -8.26
C TRP A 105 -2.26 7.61 -9.69
N ASP A 106 -3.18 8.01 -10.56
CA ASP A 106 -2.98 8.32 -11.98
C ASP A 106 -2.85 9.81 -12.28
N TYR A 107 -2.88 10.66 -11.26
CA TYR A 107 -2.82 12.12 -11.43
C TYR A 107 -1.43 12.57 -11.89
N ASP A 108 -1.37 13.49 -12.88
CA ASP A 108 -0.13 14.15 -13.28
C ASP A 108 0.25 15.25 -12.30
N PHE A 109 0.97 14.86 -11.26
CA PHE A 109 1.43 15.76 -10.20
C PHE A 109 2.61 16.64 -10.61
N ASN A 110 3.22 16.42 -11.78
CA ASN A 110 4.35 17.23 -12.25
C ASN A 110 3.96 18.68 -12.56
N GLN A 111 2.67 18.93 -12.71
CA GLN A 111 2.12 20.28 -12.93
C GLN A 111 1.94 21.07 -11.63
N LEU A 112 2.09 20.45 -10.47
CA LEU A 112 1.91 21.09 -9.18
C LEU A 112 3.21 21.76 -8.69
N ASP A 113 3.04 22.80 -7.89
CA ASP A 113 4.15 23.38 -7.11
C ASP A 113 4.28 22.63 -5.78
N TYR A 114 5.40 21.90 -5.60
CA TYR A 114 5.71 21.13 -4.41
C TYR A 114 7.21 21.03 -4.15
N ASP A 115 7.59 20.75 -2.90
CA ASP A 115 8.98 20.62 -2.46
C ASP A 115 9.46 19.17 -2.47
N ALA A 116 8.57 18.19 -2.22
CA ALA A 116 8.93 16.79 -2.18
C ALA A 116 7.78 15.89 -2.70
N LEU A 117 8.13 14.74 -3.27
CA LEU A 117 7.19 13.72 -3.72
C LEU A 117 7.20 12.53 -2.76
N PHE A 118 6.03 12.12 -2.32
CA PHE A 118 5.82 10.94 -1.48
C PHE A 118 4.86 9.97 -2.18
N ILE A 119 5.29 8.73 -2.38
CA ILE A 119 4.48 7.69 -2.99
C ILE A 119 4.06 6.71 -1.90
N SER A 120 2.76 6.55 -1.68
CA SER A 120 2.25 5.81 -0.54
C SER A 120 2.37 4.29 -0.69
N ASN A 121 2.10 3.59 0.39
CA ASN A 121 1.80 2.16 0.35
C ASN A 121 0.52 1.89 -0.44
N GLY A 122 0.33 0.66 -0.87
CA GLY A 122 -0.89 0.24 -1.57
C GLY A 122 -0.99 -1.27 -1.75
N PRO A 123 -2.16 -1.77 -2.16
CA PRO A 123 -2.39 -3.17 -2.48
C PRO A 123 -2.04 -3.51 -3.94
N GLY A 124 -2.04 -4.81 -4.25
CA GLY A 124 -1.99 -5.33 -5.62
C GLY A 124 -0.61 -5.37 -6.25
N ASP A 125 -0.59 -5.45 -7.57
CA ASP A 125 0.62 -5.56 -8.38
C ASP A 125 1.01 -4.18 -8.94
N PRO A 126 2.25 -3.71 -8.74
CA PRO A 126 2.73 -2.44 -9.31
C PRO A 126 2.71 -2.40 -10.84
N ALA A 127 2.66 -3.54 -11.52
CA ALA A 127 2.57 -3.60 -12.98
C ALA A 127 1.30 -2.94 -13.56
N TYR A 128 0.26 -2.76 -12.75
CA TYR A 128 -0.96 -2.05 -13.16
C TYR A 128 -0.87 -0.53 -13.07
N CYS A 129 0.24 0.02 -12.60
CA CYS A 129 0.39 1.45 -12.31
C CYS A 129 1.34 2.17 -13.29
N ASP A 130 1.30 1.82 -14.58
CA ASP A 130 2.20 2.39 -15.60
C ASP A 130 2.13 3.92 -15.68
N VAL A 131 0.94 4.51 -15.51
CA VAL A 131 0.74 5.97 -15.51
C VAL A 131 1.52 6.60 -14.35
N THR A 132 1.40 6.04 -13.14
CA THR A 132 2.14 6.50 -11.97
C THR A 132 3.65 6.39 -12.19
N VAL A 133 4.11 5.27 -12.74
CA VAL A 133 5.53 5.04 -13.06
C VAL A 133 6.04 6.09 -14.06
N SER A 134 5.26 6.42 -15.08
CA SER A 134 5.62 7.45 -16.06
C SER A 134 5.74 8.82 -15.40
N ASN A 135 4.81 9.20 -14.55
CA ASN A 135 4.84 10.46 -13.82
C ASN A 135 6.03 10.54 -12.84
N ILE A 136 6.37 9.43 -12.18
CA ILE A 136 7.56 9.35 -11.32
C ILE A 136 8.84 9.53 -12.16
N ARG A 137 8.96 8.93 -13.34
CA ARG A 137 10.12 9.12 -14.23
C ARG A 137 10.31 10.59 -14.60
N THR A 138 9.24 11.32 -14.85
CA THR A 138 9.30 12.77 -15.09
C THR A 138 9.79 13.50 -13.84
N ALA A 139 9.26 13.19 -12.66
CA ALA A 139 9.69 13.80 -11.41
C ALA A 139 11.18 13.52 -11.09
N MET A 140 11.69 12.34 -11.44
CA MET A 140 13.11 11.98 -11.27
C MET A 140 14.10 12.81 -12.09
N GLN A 141 13.61 13.60 -13.06
CA GLN A 141 14.45 14.55 -13.80
C GLN A 141 14.65 15.88 -13.05
N THR A 142 14.04 16.03 -11.89
CA THR A 142 14.15 17.20 -11.02
C THR A 142 15.02 16.87 -9.79
N ASP A 143 15.54 17.91 -9.12
CA ASP A 143 16.30 17.75 -7.86
C ASP A 143 15.39 17.56 -6.62
N LYS A 144 14.08 17.40 -6.81
CA LYS A 144 13.15 17.24 -5.69
C LYS A 144 13.30 15.86 -5.05
N PRO A 145 13.35 15.78 -3.71
CA PRO A 145 13.42 14.50 -3.03
C PRO A 145 12.16 13.66 -3.28
N ILE A 146 12.36 12.36 -3.53
CA ILE A 146 11.30 11.39 -3.76
C ILE A 146 11.42 10.27 -2.73
N PHE A 147 10.32 9.92 -2.08
CA PHE A 147 10.26 8.84 -1.11
C PHE A 147 9.07 7.91 -1.36
N GLY A 148 9.29 6.61 -1.30
CA GLY A 148 8.25 5.59 -1.51
C GLY A 148 8.16 4.59 -0.37
N ILE A 149 6.93 4.24 0.04
CA ILE A 149 6.68 3.18 1.02
C ILE A 149 5.99 1.98 0.34
N CYS A 150 6.53 0.77 0.51
CA CYS A 150 5.94 -0.48 0.04
C CYS A 150 5.63 -0.41 -1.47
N MET A 151 4.36 -0.31 -1.88
CA MET A 151 3.96 -0.09 -3.28
C MET A 151 4.73 1.10 -3.89
N GLY A 152 4.82 2.20 -3.17
CA GLY A 152 5.56 3.39 -3.64
C GLY A 152 7.05 3.14 -3.87
N ASN A 153 7.70 2.31 -3.04
CA ASN A 153 9.09 1.90 -3.27
C ASN A 153 9.22 1.01 -4.51
N GLN A 154 8.25 0.13 -4.76
CA GLN A 154 8.24 -0.70 -5.97
C GLN A 154 8.06 0.15 -7.23
N LEU A 155 7.11 1.09 -7.23
CA LEU A 155 6.86 2.00 -8.35
C LEU A 155 8.09 2.89 -8.63
N LEU A 156 8.73 3.41 -7.59
CA LEU A 156 9.97 4.20 -7.71
C LEU A 156 11.10 3.35 -8.29
N SER A 157 11.23 2.08 -7.86
CA SER A 157 12.23 1.15 -8.40
C SER A 157 11.99 0.85 -9.87
N ILE A 158 10.73 0.62 -10.28
CA ILE A 158 10.36 0.41 -11.68
C ILE A 158 10.64 1.68 -12.51
N ALA A 159 10.35 2.85 -11.99
CA ALA A 159 10.65 4.12 -12.64
C ALA A 159 12.17 4.28 -12.86
N GLY A 160 12.99 3.83 -11.92
CA GLY A 160 14.45 3.77 -12.02
C GLY A 160 15.00 2.65 -12.91
N GLY A 161 14.15 1.84 -13.55
CA GLY A 161 14.55 0.79 -14.49
C GLY A 161 14.65 -0.61 -13.89
N ALA A 162 14.31 -0.80 -12.62
CA ALA A 162 14.26 -2.13 -12.01
C ALA A 162 13.02 -2.93 -12.47
N LYS A 163 13.03 -4.22 -12.17
CA LYS A 163 11.89 -5.12 -12.40
C LYS A 163 11.40 -5.68 -11.09
N THR A 164 10.11 -5.81 -10.95
CA THR A 164 9.47 -6.53 -9.83
C THR A 164 9.08 -7.94 -10.24
N TYR A 165 9.02 -8.83 -9.27
CA TYR A 165 8.51 -10.19 -9.45
C TYR A 165 7.79 -10.66 -8.21
N LYS A 166 6.82 -11.55 -8.37
CA LYS A 166 6.02 -12.09 -7.27
C LYS A 166 6.79 -13.17 -6.52
N LEU A 167 6.99 -12.95 -5.22
CA LEU A 167 7.55 -13.96 -4.33
C LEU A 167 6.48 -14.97 -3.92
N LYS A 168 6.88 -16.23 -3.69
CA LYS A 168 5.98 -17.27 -3.18
C LYS A 168 5.32 -16.88 -1.85
N TYR A 169 6.06 -16.23 -0.95
CA TYR A 169 5.60 -15.89 0.40
C TYR A 169 5.47 -14.38 0.65
N GLY A 170 6.07 -13.53 -0.16
CA GLY A 170 6.13 -12.09 0.02
C GLY A 170 6.84 -11.63 1.31
N HIS A 171 7.35 -10.42 1.31
CA HIS A 171 7.93 -9.77 2.49
C HIS A 171 6.83 -8.99 3.21
N ARG A 172 6.22 -9.59 4.23
CA ARG A 172 5.03 -9.03 4.93
C ARG A 172 5.25 -8.75 6.41
N SER A 173 6.48 -8.90 6.91
CA SER A 173 6.79 -8.58 8.30
C SER A 173 7.39 -7.19 8.45
N HIS A 174 7.35 -6.65 9.67
CA HIS A 174 7.91 -5.34 10.00
C HIS A 174 9.44 -5.36 10.18
N ASN A 175 10.04 -6.53 10.25
CA ASN A 175 11.45 -6.75 10.59
C ASN A 175 12.19 -7.59 9.54
N GLN A 176 11.91 -7.33 8.26
CA GLN A 176 12.67 -7.96 7.19
C GLN A 176 14.13 -7.48 7.26
N PRO A 177 15.11 -8.41 7.27
CA PRO A 177 16.50 -8.01 7.26
C PRO A 177 16.86 -7.36 5.93
N VAL A 178 17.61 -6.26 6.00
CA VAL A 178 18.10 -5.52 4.85
C VAL A 178 19.60 -5.33 5.01
N GLN A 179 20.38 -5.74 4.03
CA GLN A 179 21.82 -5.54 4.04
C GLN A 179 22.20 -4.25 3.33
N LEU A 180 22.97 -3.40 3.98
CA LEU A 180 23.56 -2.23 3.32
C LEU A 180 24.67 -2.70 2.37
N CYS A 181 24.49 -2.47 1.06
CA CYS A 181 25.46 -2.86 0.05
C CYS A 181 26.87 -2.34 0.37
N GLY A 182 27.87 -3.20 0.20
CA GLY A 182 29.28 -2.86 0.52
C GLY A 182 29.63 -2.94 2.01
N THR A 183 28.72 -3.37 2.88
CA THR A 183 28.99 -3.56 4.31
C THR A 183 28.49 -4.92 4.81
N GLN A 184 28.95 -5.31 6.02
CA GLN A 184 28.42 -6.48 6.73
C GLN A 184 27.26 -6.13 7.69
N ARG A 185 26.71 -4.91 7.61
CA ARG A 185 25.59 -4.46 8.44
C ARG A 185 24.26 -4.91 7.81
N ALA A 186 23.45 -5.59 8.61
CA ALA A 186 22.08 -5.97 8.31
C ALA A 186 21.10 -5.35 9.30
#